data_9e0bc0b2f267d0766bc344aa5ccd3bc6
#
_entry.id   9e0bc0b2f267d0766bc344aa5ccd3bc6
#
_cell.length_a   1.000
_cell.length_b   1.000
_cell.length_c   1.000
_cell.angle_alpha   90.00
_cell.angle_beta   90.00
_cell.angle_gamma   90.00
#
_symmetry.space_group_name_H-M   'P 1'
#
loop_
_entity.id
_entity.type
_entity.pdbx_description
1 polymer ?
#
loop_
_entity_poly.entity_id
_entity_poly.type
_entity_poly.pdbx_seq_one_letter_code
_entity_poly.pdbx_strand_id
1 'polypeptide(L)'
;MRKSFLYLSVMLACGMRSYAQTAEPIAKADIKGTNAYYASNRAPLVPQQFIKLPVTAFKPAGWLRKQLELQRTGLTGNLGEISIWLSKTDNAWLNKDGKGKYGWEELPYWLKGYGDIAYMLNDPKMIKDTKFWIDAVLNNQRPDGDMGPVITKDNGNRDLWANMPMIWCLRSYYEYSHDHRVITCMTNYFKWVLNYPDEKFLKDYWENSRGGDYLVSIYWLYNITGDKFLLDLATKVDKNTADWRQASNLPNWHNVNVAECFREPATYWLQSHKQADLEASYNDFKLIRNIYGQVPGGMFGADENARKGYDDPRQAVETCGMVEQMTSDQYLLQYTGDTFWADNCEDVAFNTFPAAFTSDYKALRYLTAPNMVQNDSKNHSPGIDNSGPFLMMNPFSSRCCQHNHSAGWVYYAENAWMATP
;
A
#
# COMPACT_ATOMS: atom_id res chain seq x y z
N MET A 1 -33.18 -44.01 -63.56
CA MET A 1 -33.67 -43.97 -62.18
C MET A 1 -32.55 -43.44 -61.29
N ARG A 2 -32.59 -42.19 -60.97
CA ARG A 2 -31.66 -41.55 -60.00
C ARG A 2 -32.40 -41.31 -58.71
N LYS A 3 -31.97 -41.95 -57.64
CA LYS A 3 -32.51 -41.73 -56.29
C LYS A 3 -31.75 -40.56 -55.68
N SER A 4 -32.45 -39.45 -55.43
CA SER A 4 -31.91 -38.29 -54.66
C SER A 4 -32.10 -38.57 -53.20
N PHE A 5 -31.00 -38.60 -52.43
CA PHE A 5 -31.05 -38.63 -50.99
C PHE A 5 -31.07 -37.16 -50.48
N LEU A 6 -32.15 -36.84 -49.77
CA LEU A 6 -32.32 -35.56 -49.09
C LEU A 6 -31.69 -35.67 -47.67
N TYR A 7 -30.55 -34.98 -47.40
CA TYR A 7 -30.02 -34.89 -46.06
C TYR A 7 -30.71 -33.73 -45.32
N LEU A 8 -31.50 -34.10 -44.31
CA LEU A 8 -32.11 -33.15 -43.40
C LEU A 8 -31.10 -32.85 -42.28
N SER A 9 -30.40 -31.70 -42.36
CA SER A 9 -29.52 -31.23 -41.30
C SER A 9 -30.36 -30.54 -40.22
N VAL A 10 -30.56 -31.23 -39.10
CA VAL A 10 -31.14 -30.63 -37.89
C VAL A 10 -30.03 -29.83 -37.21
N MET A 11 -30.04 -28.52 -37.38
CA MET A 11 -29.24 -27.61 -36.54
C MET A 11 -29.87 -27.55 -35.15
N LEU A 12 -29.21 -28.17 -34.16
CA LEU A 12 -29.51 -27.97 -32.76
C LEU A 12 -28.96 -26.58 -32.39
N ALA A 13 -29.80 -25.57 -32.41
CA ALA A 13 -29.48 -24.25 -31.86
C ALA A 13 -29.48 -24.38 -30.31
N CYS A 14 -28.31 -24.68 -29.72
CA CYS A 14 -28.09 -24.46 -28.31
C CYS A 14 -28.16 -22.96 -28.05
N GLY A 15 -29.33 -22.48 -27.70
CA GLY A 15 -29.51 -21.11 -27.18
C GLY A 15 -28.77 -20.96 -25.86
N MET A 16 -27.53 -20.49 -25.91
CA MET A 16 -26.89 -19.94 -24.72
C MET A 16 -27.70 -18.71 -24.30
N ARG A 17 -28.56 -18.87 -23.31
CA ARG A 17 -29.10 -17.71 -22.59
C ARG A 17 -27.95 -17.07 -21.83
N SER A 18 -27.31 -16.06 -22.42
CA SER A 18 -26.51 -15.14 -21.66
C SER A 18 -27.46 -14.35 -20.76
N TYR A 19 -27.51 -14.71 -19.50
CA TYR A 19 -28.10 -13.84 -18.50
C TYR A 19 -27.20 -12.61 -18.44
N ALA A 20 -27.62 -11.50 -19.01
CA ALA A 20 -27.01 -10.23 -18.73
C ALA A 20 -27.17 -10.00 -17.22
N GLN A 21 -26.06 -9.93 -16.50
CA GLN A 21 -26.09 -9.49 -15.12
C GLN A 21 -26.55 -8.02 -15.14
N THR A 22 -27.71 -7.75 -14.57
CA THR A 22 -28.15 -6.38 -14.34
C THR A 22 -27.39 -5.84 -13.13
N ALA A 23 -26.63 -4.75 -13.32
CA ALA A 23 -26.05 -4.01 -12.22
C ALA A 23 -27.12 -3.05 -11.67
N GLU A 24 -27.41 -3.16 -10.39
CA GLU A 24 -28.30 -2.23 -9.69
C GLU A 24 -27.50 -1.42 -8.70
N PRO A 25 -27.57 -0.07 -8.75
CA PRO A 25 -26.92 0.76 -7.75
C PRO A 25 -27.65 0.66 -6.41
N ILE A 26 -26.88 0.48 -5.33
CA ILE A 26 -27.40 0.46 -3.97
C ILE A 26 -26.73 1.59 -3.16
N ALA A 27 -27.49 2.24 -2.29
CA ALA A 27 -26.98 3.35 -1.50
C ALA A 27 -26.00 2.92 -0.39
N LYS A 28 -26.10 1.67 0.07
CA LYS A 28 -25.26 1.13 1.13
C LYS A 28 -25.14 -0.39 1.02
N ALA A 29 -23.94 -0.90 1.23
CA ALA A 29 -23.71 -2.35 1.28
C ALA A 29 -24.46 -3.00 2.45
N ASP A 30 -25.00 -4.21 2.24
CA ASP A 30 -25.54 -5.01 3.34
C ASP A 30 -24.38 -5.75 4.03
N ILE A 31 -24.05 -5.33 5.25
CA ILE A 31 -22.99 -5.92 6.08
C ILE A 31 -23.50 -7.04 7.01
N LYS A 32 -24.79 -7.35 6.99
CA LYS A 32 -25.37 -8.43 7.79
C LYS A 32 -25.28 -9.78 7.09
N GLY A 33 -24.97 -9.76 5.81
CA GLY A 33 -24.76 -10.97 5.01
C GLY A 33 -23.50 -11.72 5.41
N THR A 34 -23.33 -12.88 4.79
CA THR A 34 -22.09 -13.65 4.88
C THR A 34 -21.65 -13.98 3.46
N ASN A 35 -20.50 -13.48 3.04
CA ASN A 35 -19.93 -13.81 1.76
C ASN A 35 -19.42 -15.25 1.78
N ALA A 36 -19.83 -16.05 0.79
CA ALA A 36 -19.47 -17.47 0.72
C ALA A 36 -17.99 -17.70 0.30
N TYR A 37 -17.35 -16.68 -0.28
CA TYR A 37 -16.01 -16.80 -0.89
C TYR A 37 -14.94 -15.99 -0.17
N TYR A 38 -15.32 -14.87 0.46
CA TYR A 38 -14.39 -13.93 1.06
C TYR A 38 -14.79 -13.61 2.49
N ALA A 39 -13.84 -13.73 3.40
CA ALA A 39 -14.09 -13.47 4.81
C ALA A 39 -14.02 -11.96 5.11
N SER A 40 -15.07 -11.44 5.75
CA SER A 40 -15.02 -10.15 6.45
C SER A 40 -14.23 -10.28 7.75
N ASN A 41 -14.12 -9.18 8.51
CA ASN A 41 -13.47 -9.22 9.81
C ASN A 41 -14.12 -10.25 10.75
N ARG A 42 -13.26 -11.05 11.37
CA ARG A 42 -13.62 -11.98 12.43
C ARG A 42 -13.95 -11.19 13.72
N ALA A 43 -15.01 -11.55 14.41
CA ALA A 43 -15.31 -10.99 15.74
C ALA A 43 -14.11 -11.15 16.71
N PRO A 44 -13.80 -10.17 17.56
CA PRO A 44 -14.61 -8.98 17.88
C PRO A 44 -14.42 -7.77 16.93
N LEU A 45 -13.64 -7.86 15.87
CA LEU A 45 -13.44 -6.73 14.97
C LEU A 45 -14.77 -6.29 14.33
N VAL A 46 -14.93 -4.97 14.12
CA VAL A 46 -16.05 -4.42 13.37
C VAL A 46 -16.08 -5.02 11.97
N PRO A 47 -17.22 -5.52 11.47
CA PRO A 47 -17.34 -5.99 10.09
C PRO A 47 -17.00 -4.88 9.10
N GLN A 48 -16.21 -5.21 8.08
CA GLN A 48 -15.92 -4.28 7.00
C GLN A 48 -17.15 -4.04 6.13
N GLN A 49 -17.28 -2.84 5.58
CA GLN A 49 -18.31 -2.52 4.58
C GLN A 49 -17.99 -3.20 3.24
N PHE A 50 -16.70 -3.19 2.88
CA PHE A 50 -16.20 -3.85 1.68
C PHE A 50 -15.03 -4.76 2.03
N ILE A 51 -14.96 -5.91 1.37
CA ILE A 51 -13.90 -6.90 1.52
C ILE A 51 -12.97 -6.81 0.32
N LYS A 52 -11.68 -6.55 0.57
CA LYS A 52 -10.64 -6.60 -0.48
C LYS A 52 -10.60 -8.01 -1.09
N LEU A 53 -10.58 -8.07 -2.40
CA LEU A 53 -10.38 -9.34 -3.11
C LEU A 53 -8.89 -9.73 -3.11
N PRO A 54 -8.56 -11.03 -3.14
CA PRO A 54 -7.19 -11.47 -3.37
C PRO A 54 -6.63 -10.90 -4.68
N VAL A 55 -5.34 -10.65 -4.73
CA VAL A 55 -4.66 -10.03 -5.88
C VAL A 55 -4.89 -10.77 -7.22
N THR A 56 -5.28 -12.05 -7.18
CA THR A 56 -5.57 -12.88 -8.36
C THR A 56 -7.05 -13.00 -8.70
N ALA A 57 -7.93 -12.41 -7.91
CA ALA A 57 -9.38 -12.58 -8.07
C ALA A 57 -9.95 -11.94 -9.34
N PHE A 58 -9.26 -10.94 -9.88
CA PHE A 58 -9.64 -10.31 -11.14
C PHE A 58 -8.39 -10.02 -12.01
N LYS A 59 -8.64 -9.78 -13.31
CA LYS A 59 -7.59 -9.46 -14.26
C LYS A 59 -7.82 -8.07 -14.84
N PRO A 60 -6.94 -7.11 -14.57
CA PRO A 60 -7.04 -5.78 -15.17
C PRO A 60 -7.07 -5.86 -16.70
N ALA A 61 -7.92 -5.04 -17.33
CA ALA A 61 -8.07 -4.92 -18.77
C ALA A 61 -8.07 -3.45 -19.21
N GLY A 62 -8.09 -3.19 -20.51
CA GLY A 62 -8.16 -1.84 -21.06
C GLY A 62 -7.04 -0.92 -20.53
N TRP A 63 -7.43 0.29 -20.14
CA TRP A 63 -6.50 1.32 -19.70
C TRP A 63 -5.76 0.95 -18.41
N LEU A 64 -6.41 0.30 -17.46
CA LEU A 64 -5.79 -0.11 -16.18
C LEU A 64 -4.68 -1.14 -16.42
N ARG A 65 -4.94 -2.14 -17.25
CA ARG A 65 -3.89 -3.07 -17.69
C ARG A 65 -2.71 -2.32 -18.33
N LYS A 66 -3.00 -1.31 -19.16
CA LYS A 66 -1.97 -0.50 -19.81
C LYS A 66 -1.08 0.22 -18.81
N GLN A 67 -1.64 0.76 -17.72
CA GLN A 67 -0.85 1.40 -16.65
C GLN A 67 0.09 0.40 -15.97
N LEU A 68 -0.40 -0.79 -15.62
CA LEU A 68 0.43 -1.84 -15.04
C LEU A 68 1.53 -2.31 -16.01
N GLU A 69 1.24 -2.39 -17.31
CA GLU A 69 2.24 -2.72 -18.34
C GLU A 69 3.30 -1.63 -18.50
N LEU A 70 2.92 -0.35 -18.38
CA LEU A 70 3.87 0.76 -18.37
C LEU A 70 4.80 0.70 -17.14
N GLN A 71 4.28 0.42 -15.94
CA GLN A 71 5.11 0.19 -14.77
C GLN A 71 6.04 -1.02 -14.96
N ARG A 72 5.51 -2.14 -15.49
CA ARG A 72 6.30 -3.34 -15.78
C ARG A 72 7.45 -3.10 -16.74
N THR A 73 7.26 -2.28 -17.76
CA THR A 73 8.30 -1.96 -18.78
C THR A 73 9.11 -0.72 -18.42
N GLY A 74 8.65 0.08 -17.49
CA GLY A 74 9.30 1.28 -16.96
C GLY A 74 10.23 0.98 -15.77
N LEU A 75 10.31 1.94 -14.84
CA LEU A 75 11.20 1.85 -13.68
C LEU A 75 10.89 0.63 -12.81
N THR A 76 9.65 0.39 -12.45
CA THR A 76 9.29 -0.72 -11.56
C THR A 76 9.86 -2.05 -12.04
N GLY A 77 9.69 -2.36 -13.34
CA GLY A 77 10.17 -3.63 -13.91
C GLY A 77 11.68 -3.74 -14.05
N ASN A 78 12.39 -2.61 -14.05
CA ASN A 78 13.84 -2.55 -14.28
C ASN A 78 14.66 -2.18 -13.03
N LEU A 79 14.02 -1.77 -11.93
CA LEU A 79 14.74 -1.34 -10.72
C LEU A 79 15.64 -2.43 -10.15
N GLY A 80 15.24 -3.69 -10.21
CA GLY A 80 16.07 -4.81 -9.74
C GLY A 80 17.43 -4.93 -10.42
N GLU A 81 17.59 -4.32 -11.62
CA GLU A 81 18.84 -4.33 -12.38
C GLU A 81 19.63 -3.02 -12.23
N ILE A 82 18.95 -1.89 -12.01
CA ILE A 82 19.58 -0.56 -12.01
C ILE A 82 19.73 0.07 -10.63
N SER A 83 18.93 -0.35 -9.66
CA SER A 83 19.02 0.19 -8.29
C SER A 83 20.06 -0.55 -7.46
N ILE A 84 21.06 0.18 -6.98
CA ILE A 84 22.08 -0.39 -6.07
C ILE A 84 21.45 -0.87 -4.76
N TRP A 85 20.33 -0.26 -4.33
CA TRP A 85 19.63 -0.62 -3.10
C TRP A 85 18.94 -1.99 -3.17
N LEU A 86 18.69 -2.48 -4.38
CA LEU A 86 18.14 -3.81 -4.65
C LEU A 86 19.23 -4.83 -5.02
N SER A 87 20.51 -4.49 -4.77
CA SER A 87 21.62 -5.42 -4.98
C SER A 87 21.38 -6.74 -4.27
N LYS A 88 21.65 -7.84 -4.95
CA LYS A 88 21.64 -9.19 -4.37
C LYS A 88 22.95 -9.52 -3.64
N THR A 89 23.92 -8.63 -3.71
CA THR A 89 25.20 -8.77 -2.99
C THR A 89 25.16 -7.88 -1.75
N ASP A 90 25.50 -8.42 -0.60
CA ASP A 90 25.57 -7.70 0.68
C ASP A 90 24.23 -7.00 1.05
N ASN A 91 23.14 -7.75 0.90
CA ASN A 91 21.80 -7.29 1.21
C ASN A 91 21.27 -7.94 2.49
N ALA A 92 20.87 -7.13 3.44
CA ALA A 92 20.42 -7.57 4.77
C ALA A 92 19.20 -8.52 4.72
N TRP A 93 18.33 -8.40 3.72
CA TRP A 93 17.21 -9.31 3.54
C TRP A 93 17.62 -10.71 3.09
N LEU A 94 18.79 -10.85 2.47
CA LEU A 94 19.33 -12.13 2.01
C LEU A 94 20.22 -12.81 3.04
N ASN A 95 20.62 -12.11 4.11
CA ASN A 95 21.51 -12.61 5.12
C ASN A 95 20.73 -13.04 6.36
N LYS A 96 21.07 -14.23 6.87
CA LYS A 96 20.40 -14.83 8.03
C LYS A 96 20.55 -14.00 9.32
N ASP A 97 21.68 -13.29 9.46
CA ASP A 97 21.93 -12.39 10.59
C ASP A 97 21.29 -11.00 10.42
N GLY A 98 20.63 -10.76 9.27
CA GLY A 98 19.97 -9.50 8.97
C GLY A 98 20.93 -8.32 8.75
N LYS A 99 22.22 -8.58 8.47
CA LYS A 99 23.22 -7.55 8.23
C LYS A 99 23.56 -7.45 6.75
N GLY A 100 23.86 -6.23 6.30
CA GLY A 100 24.26 -5.95 4.93
C GLY A 100 24.38 -4.45 4.70
N LYS A 101 25.13 -4.08 3.68
CA LYS A 101 25.28 -2.69 3.25
C LYS A 101 23.96 -2.13 2.68
N TYR A 102 23.18 -3.00 2.04
CA TYR A 102 21.89 -2.68 1.43
C TYR A 102 20.78 -3.48 2.12
N GLY A 103 19.53 -3.12 1.85
CA GLY A 103 18.39 -3.89 2.33
C GLY A 103 17.69 -3.24 3.53
N TRP A 104 17.08 -2.08 3.29
CA TRP A 104 16.17 -1.43 4.23
C TRP A 104 14.76 -1.38 3.61
N GLU A 105 14.13 -0.20 3.59
CA GLU A 105 12.76 -0.01 3.06
C GLU A 105 12.66 -0.14 1.53
N GLU A 106 13.76 0.05 0.81
CA GLU A 106 13.73 0.07 -0.65
C GLU A 106 13.27 -1.26 -1.24
N LEU A 107 13.72 -2.37 -0.64
CA LEU A 107 13.30 -3.68 -1.11
C LEU A 107 11.81 -3.91 -0.94
N PRO A 108 11.21 -3.80 0.25
CA PRO A 108 9.78 -4.03 0.41
C PRO A 108 8.92 -3.01 -0.34
N TYR A 109 9.31 -1.76 -0.42
CA TYR A 109 8.62 -0.75 -1.22
C TYR A 109 8.51 -1.15 -2.70
N TRP A 110 9.65 -1.51 -3.29
CA TRP A 110 9.66 -1.98 -4.67
C TRP A 110 8.92 -3.31 -4.83
N LEU A 111 9.23 -4.28 -3.96
CA LEU A 111 8.76 -5.66 -4.08
C LEU A 111 7.23 -5.75 -3.99
N LYS A 112 6.60 -4.86 -3.22
CA LYS A 112 5.16 -4.79 -3.09
C LYS A 112 4.50 -4.48 -4.43
N GLY A 113 4.93 -3.43 -5.11
CA GLY A 113 4.41 -3.11 -6.43
C GLY A 113 4.85 -4.11 -7.51
N TYR A 114 6.11 -4.48 -7.53
CA TYR A 114 6.67 -5.42 -8.50
C TYR A 114 6.01 -6.80 -8.42
N GLY A 115 5.82 -7.32 -7.21
CA GLY A 115 5.18 -8.62 -6.98
C GLY A 115 3.72 -8.64 -7.39
N ASP A 116 2.96 -7.61 -7.03
CA ASP A 116 1.53 -7.57 -7.32
C ASP A 116 1.26 -7.32 -8.80
N ILE A 117 2.08 -6.50 -9.48
CA ILE A 117 2.07 -6.41 -10.96
C ILE A 117 2.34 -7.79 -11.57
N ALA A 118 3.32 -8.53 -11.04
CA ALA A 118 3.64 -9.87 -11.52
C ALA A 118 2.45 -10.81 -11.45
N TYR A 119 1.72 -10.79 -10.33
CA TYR A 119 0.54 -11.65 -10.13
C TYR A 119 -0.63 -11.22 -11.02
N MET A 120 -0.94 -9.93 -11.09
CA MET A 120 -2.05 -9.41 -11.89
C MET A 120 -1.84 -9.60 -13.39
N LEU A 121 -0.61 -9.44 -13.88
CA LEU A 121 -0.26 -9.63 -15.28
C LEU A 121 0.13 -11.07 -15.62
N ASN A 122 0.29 -11.93 -14.62
CA ASN A 122 0.78 -13.30 -14.74
C ASN A 122 2.14 -13.35 -15.46
N ASP A 123 3.08 -12.47 -15.06
CA ASP A 123 4.42 -12.39 -15.65
C ASP A 123 5.37 -13.40 -14.99
N PRO A 124 5.80 -14.47 -15.69
CA PRO A 124 6.56 -15.56 -15.07
C PRO A 124 7.97 -15.13 -14.62
N LYS A 125 8.60 -14.15 -15.28
CA LYS A 125 9.90 -13.62 -14.85
C LYS A 125 9.76 -12.88 -13.54
N MET A 126 8.82 -11.95 -13.48
CA MET A 126 8.59 -11.15 -12.28
C MET A 126 8.12 -12.01 -11.09
N ILE A 127 7.27 -13.02 -11.34
CA ILE A 127 6.84 -14.00 -10.32
C ILE A 127 8.04 -14.75 -9.75
N LYS A 128 8.95 -15.22 -10.60
CA LYS A 128 10.17 -15.91 -10.18
C LYS A 128 11.09 -15.00 -9.36
N ASP A 129 11.27 -13.76 -9.78
CA ASP A 129 12.12 -12.79 -9.09
C ASP A 129 11.50 -12.40 -7.73
N THR A 130 10.19 -12.20 -7.67
CA THR A 130 9.47 -11.95 -6.41
C THR A 130 9.62 -13.13 -5.45
N LYS A 131 9.42 -14.35 -5.95
CA LYS A 131 9.58 -15.56 -5.13
C LYS A 131 10.98 -15.70 -4.56
N PHE A 132 12.02 -15.32 -5.29
CA PHE A 132 13.40 -15.33 -4.79
C PHE A 132 13.55 -14.49 -3.52
N TRP A 133 13.03 -13.26 -3.51
CA TRP A 133 13.09 -12.38 -2.36
C TRP A 133 12.22 -12.87 -1.19
N ILE A 134 11.02 -13.33 -1.48
CA ILE A 134 10.10 -13.87 -0.47
C ILE A 134 10.69 -15.14 0.17
N ASP A 135 11.22 -16.07 -0.62
CA ASP A 135 11.86 -17.27 -0.11
C ASP A 135 13.05 -16.92 0.81
N ALA A 136 13.83 -15.89 0.48
CA ALA A 136 14.93 -15.46 1.34
C ALA A 136 14.42 -14.95 2.69
N VAL A 137 13.37 -14.13 2.70
CA VAL A 137 12.76 -13.64 3.95
C VAL A 137 12.25 -14.79 4.81
N LEU A 138 11.50 -15.73 4.21
CA LEU A 138 10.93 -16.88 4.91
C LEU A 138 12.00 -17.84 5.46
N ASN A 139 13.05 -18.11 4.67
CA ASN A 139 14.12 -19.04 5.06
C ASN A 139 15.13 -18.44 6.05
N ASN A 140 15.23 -17.10 6.09
CA ASN A 140 16.15 -16.38 6.98
C ASN A 140 15.49 -15.92 8.29
N GLN A 141 14.21 -16.28 8.55
CA GLN A 141 13.60 -16.00 9.85
C GLN A 141 14.46 -16.62 10.97
N ARG A 142 14.77 -15.81 11.98
CA ARG A 142 15.60 -16.24 13.12
C ARG A 142 14.82 -17.16 14.07
N PRO A 143 15.50 -18.00 14.85
CA PRO A 143 14.83 -18.97 15.74
C PRO A 143 13.92 -18.35 16.80
N ASP A 144 14.16 -17.10 17.19
CA ASP A 144 13.32 -16.34 18.12
C ASP A 144 12.06 -15.77 17.48
N GLY A 145 11.92 -15.86 16.15
CA GLY A 145 10.81 -15.36 15.38
C GLY A 145 11.09 -14.02 14.67
N ASP A 146 12.19 -13.36 15.00
CA ASP A 146 12.59 -12.14 14.34
C ASP A 146 12.94 -12.37 12.86
N MET A 147 12.76 -11.36 12.01
CA MET A 147 13.05 -11.43 10.57
C MET A 147 13.60 -10.10 10.03
N GLY A 148 14.17 -10.18 8.82
CA GLY A 148 14.60 -8.99 8.07
C GLY A 148 15.84 -8.30 8.64
N PRO A 149 16.10 -7.04 8.23
CA PRO A 149 17.30 -6.30 8.56
C PRO A 149 17.44 -6.05 10.06
N VAL A 150 18.66 -6.16 10.57
CA VAL A 150 19.03 -5.78 11.95
C VAL A 150 19.78 -4.46 11.88
N ILE A 151 19.02 -3.36 11.80
CA ILE A 151 19.54 -2.01 11.78
C ILE A 151 19.34 -1.40 13.17
N THR A 152 20.44 -0.93 13.77
CA THR A 152 20.40 -0.24 15.06
C THR A 152 20.48 1.26 14.79
N LYS A 153 19.55 2.01 15.36
CA LYS A 153 19.52 3.46 15.29
C LYS A 153 20.46 4.11 16.33
N ASP A 154 20.69 5.41 16.21
CA ASP A 154 21.59 6.16 17.11
C ASP A 154 21.16 6.07 18.58
N ASN A 155 19.88 5.90 18.86
CA ASN A 155 19.34 5.68 20.20
C ASN A 155 19.53 4.26 20.74
N GLY A 156 20.22 3.38 19.99
CA GLY A 156 20.45 1.99 20.34
C GLY A 156 19.24 1.05 20.12
N ASN A 157 18.12 1.56 19.63
CA ASN A 157 16.95 0.75 19.32
C ASN A 157 17.07 0.13 17.91
N ARG A 158 16.42 -1.01 17.73
CA ARG A 158 16.30 -1.63 16.41
C ARG A 158 15.26 -0.87 15.59
N ASP A 159 15.56 -0.64 14.32
CA ASP A 159 14.60 -0.16 13.34
C ASP A 159 13.65 -1.28 12.91
N LEU A 160 12.35 -1.10 13.14
CA LEU A 160 11.30 -2.04 12.76
C LEU A 160 10.52 -1.60 11.53
N TRP A 161 10.81 -0.40 11.01
CA TRP A 161 10.02 0.17 9.90
C TRP A 161 10.01 -0.72 8.65
N ALA A 162 11.19 -1.13 8.18
CA ALA A 162 11.28 -1.91 6.93
C ALA A 162 10.52 -3.26 6.98
N ASN A 163 10.25 -3.79 8.17
CA ASN A 163 9.48 -5.02 8.33
C ASN A 163 7.98 -4.81 8.06
N MET A 164 7.44 -3.60 8.30
CA MET A 164 6.01 -3.31 8.09
C MET A 164 5.63 -3.47 6.61
N PRO A 165 6.27 -2.79 5.65
CA PRO A 165 5.97 -3.00 4.22
C PRO A 165 6.37 -4.39 3.71
N MET A 166 7.39 -5.05 4.29
CA MET A 166 7.70 -6.43 3.91
C MET A 166 6.57 -7.40 4.26
N ILE A 167 5.92 -7.22 5.40
CA ILE A 167 4.76 -8.04 5.77
C ILE A 167 3.62 -7.88 4.75
N TRP A 168 3.46 -6.69 4.14
CA TRP A 168 2.49 -6.50 3.07
C TRP A 168 2.87 -7.29 1.81
N CYS A 169 4.16 -7.36 1.47
CA CYS A 169 4.62 -8.24 0.39
C CYS A 169 4.32 -9.73 0.69
N LEU A 170 4.53 -10.16 1.94
CA LEU A 170 4.21 -11.52 2.37
C LEU A 170 2.71 -11.82 2.26
N ARG A 171 1.84 -10.88 2.62
CA ARG A 171 0.38 -11.01 2.47
C ARG A 171 -0.01 -11.23 1.01
N SER A 172 0.45 -10.35 0.11
CA SER A 172 0.18 -10.48 -1.32
C SER A 172 0.69 -11.80 -1.89
N TYR A 173 1.89 -12.23 -1.46
CA TYR A 173 2.43 -13.53 -1.87
C TYR A 173 1.57 -14.70 -1.39
N TYR A 174 1.04 -14.63 -0.16
CA TYR A 174 0.11 -15.64 0.34
C TYR A 174 -1.21 -15.65 -0.44
N GLU A 175 -1.77 -14.50 -0.74
CA GLU A 175 -2.99 -14.39 -1.57
C GLU A 175 -2.80 -15.01 -2.96
N TYR A 176 -1.59 -14.91 -3.53
CA TYR A 176 -1.25 -15.52 -4.82
C TYR A 176 -0.95 -17.02 -4.73
N SER A 177 -0.13 -17.44 -3.77
CA SER A 177 0.52 -18.77 -3.76
C SER A 177 -0.12 -19.76 -2.81
N HIS A 178 -0.85 -19.29 -1.79
CA HIS A 178 -1.32 -20.05 -0.63
C HIS A 178 -0.18 -20.77 0.13
N ASP A 179 1.03 -20.22 0.12
CA ASP A 179 2.19 -20.76 0.82
C ASP A 179 2.07 -20.55 2.33
N HIS A 180 1.74 -21.61 3.06
CA HIS A 180 1.54 -21.57 4.51
C HIS A 180 2.77 -21.18 5.32
N ARG A 181 3.98 -21.20 4.73
CA ARG A 181 5.19 -20.69 5.40
C ARG A 181 5.02 -19.20 5.75
N VAL A 182 4.26 -18.45 4.96
CA VAL A 182 3.94 -17.05 5.25
C VAL A 182 3.18 -16.92 6.57
N ILE A 183 2.13 -17.70 6.77
CA ILE A 183 1.33 -17.67 8.00
C ILE A 183 2.21 -18.01 9.20
N THR A 184 3.04 -19.04 9.09
CA THR A 184 3.98 -19.44 10.13
C THR A 184 4.98 -18.32 10.44
N CYS A 185 5.59 -17.74 9.40
CA CYS A 185 6.59 -16.68 9.54
C CYS A 185 5.98 -15.43 10.20
N MET A 186 4.83 -14.97 9.73
CA MET A 186 4.14 -13.82 10.31
C MET A 186 3.69 -14.07 11.76
N THR A 187 3.19 -15.28 12.06
CA THR A 187 2.80 -15.65 13.43
C THR A 187 3.98 -15.59 14.38
N ASN A 188 5.13 -16.15 13.98
CA ASN A 188 6.35 -16.13 14.78
C ASN A 188 6.86 -14.70 14.98
N TYR A 189 6.88 -13.91 13.89
CA TYR A 189 7.32 -12.53 13.95
C TYR A 189 6.43 -11.69 14.87
N PHE A 190 5.13 -11.81 14.77
CA PHE A 190 4.21 -11.05 15.63
C PHE A 190 4.26 -11.50 17.10
N LYS A 191 4.57 -12.76 17.39
CA LYS A 191 4.87 -13.19 18.77
C LYS A 191 6.16 -12.56 19.28
N TRP A 192 7.19 -12.46 18.44
CA TRP A 192 8.43 -11.76 18.76
C TRP A 192 8.17 -10.26 19.02
N VAL A 193 7.39 -9.58 18.16
CA VAL A 193 7.00 -8.16 18.34
C VAL A 193 6.20 -7.97 19.62
N LEU A 194 5.27 -8.87 19.95
CA LEU A 194 4.49 -8.80 21.19
C LEU A 194 5.41 -8.81 22.43
N ASN A 195 6.47 -9.61 22.38
CA ASN A 195 7.44 -9.74 23.49
C ASN A 195 8.56 -8.68 23.41
N TYR A 196 8.62 -7.86 22.35
CA TYR A 196 9.63 -6.81 22.25
C TYR A 196 9.41 -5.75 23.34
N PRO A 197 10.48 -5.26 24.03
CA PRO A 197 10.31 -4.35 25.17
C PRO A 197 9.59 -3.05 24.81
N ASP A 198 8.57 -2.67 25.58
CA ASP A 198 7.73 -1.49 25.31
C ASP A 198 8.53 -0.18 25.29
N GLU A 199 9.57 -0.09 26.13
CA GLU A 199 10.47 1.08 26.19
C GLU A 199 11.31 1.26 24.92
N LYS A 200 11.40 0.23 24.07
CA LYS A 200 12.13 0.24 22.80
C LYS A 200 11.22 0.16 21.58
N PHE A 201 9.95 -0.20 21.78
CA PHE A 201 9.02 -0.49 20.70
C PHE A 201 8.44 0.79 20.11
N LEU A 202 8.55 0.95 18.81
CA LEU A 202 8.08 2.12 18.03
C LEU A 202 8.61 3.46 18.59
N LYS A 203 9.91 3.53 18.88
CA LYS A 203 10.53 4.76 19.45
C LYS A 203 11.35 5.55 18.43
N ASP A 204 11.56 5.02 17.24
CA ASP A 204 12.21 5.77 16.17
C ASP A 204 11.18 6.55 15.34
N TYR A 205 11.65 7.61 14.66
CA TYR A 205 10.81 8.59 13.95
C TYR A 205 9.83 7.95 12.95
N TRP A 206 10.33 7.03 12.11
CA TRP A 206 9.52 6.40 11.07
C TRP A 206 8.53 5.40 11.68
N GLU A 207 9.01 4.46 12.46
CA GLU A 207 8.18 3.40 13.03
C GLU A 207 7.15 3.93 14.03
N ASN A 208 7.49 5.00 14.77
CA ASN A 208 6.57 5.63 15.69
C ASN A 208 5.36 6.22 14.96
N SER A 209 5.60 6.92 13.86
CA SER A 209 4.52 7.50 13.06
C SER A 209 3.67 6.41 12.39
N ARG A 210 4.27 5.29 11.97
CA ARG A 210 3.72 4.31 11.03
C ARG A 210 3.21 3.01 11.67
N GLY A 211 2.99 3.00 12.98
CA GLY A 211 2.48 1.80 13.67
C GLY A 211 1.17 1.23 13.09
N GLY A 212 0.34 2.09 12.49
CA GLY A 212 -0.88 1.70 11.79
C GLY A 212 -0.69 0.63 10.69
N ASP A 213 0.50 0.55 10.09
CA ASP A 213 0.82 -0.45 9.07
C ASP A 213 0.95 -1.86 9.64
N TYR A 214 1.38 -1.97 10.90
CA TYR A 214 1.25 -3.24 11.61
C TYR A 214 -0.21 -3.62 11.82
N LEU A 215 -1.08 -2.68 12.23
CA LEU A 215 -2.48 -2.98 12.56
C LEU A 215 -3.19 -3.69 11.40
N VAL A 216 -3.06 -3.17 10.17
CA VAL A 216 -3.72 -3.79 9.00
C VAL A 216 -3.26 -5.22 8.77
N SER A 217 -1.99 -5.51 9.04
CA SER A 217 -1.40 -6.85 8.87
C SER A 217 -1.71 -7.79 10.04
N ILE A 218 -1.79 -7.26 11.25
CA ILE A 218 -2.22 -7.98 12.44
C ILE A 218 -3.67 -8.45 12.29
N TYR A 219 -4.58 -7.56 11.86
CA TYR A 219 -5.97 -7.92 11.64
C TYR A 219 -6.16 -8.87 10.47
N TRP A 220 -5.38 -8.72 9.40
CA TRP A 220 -5.38 -9.69 8.30
C TRP A 220 -5.02 -11.10 8.80
N LEU A 221 -3.96 -11.23 9.58
CA LEU A 221 -3.55 -12.53 10.14
C LEU A 221 -4.57 -13.06 11.14
N TYR A 222 -5.14 -12.18 11.99
CA TYR A 222 -6.20 -12.55 12.91
C TYR A 222 -7.44 -13.10 12.19
N ASN A 223 -7.83 -12.50 11.10
CA ASN A 223 -8.96 -12.98 10.30
C ASN A 223 -8.73 -14.40 9.73
N ILE A 224 -7.47 -14.76 9.45
CA ILE A 224 -7.10 -16.10 8.96
C ILE A 224 -7.01 -17.08 10.13
N THR A 225 -6.25 -16.77 11.18
CA THR A 225 -5.89 -17.73 12.23
C THR A 225 -6.85 -17.76 13.41
N GLY A 226 -7.42 -16.62 13.77
CA GLY A 226 -8.21 -16.43 14.99
C GLY A 226 -7.38 -16.34 16.27
N ASP A 227 -6.07 -16.21 16.18
CA ASP A 227 -5.15 -16.19 17.31
C ASP A 227 -5.31 -14.91 18.15
N LYS A 228 -5.80 -15.02 19.36
CA LYS A 228 -6.16 -13.87 20.21
C LYS A 228 -4.99 -12.97 20.58
N PHE A 229 -3.75 -13.51 20.66
CA PHE A 229 -2.58 -12.70 20.96
C PHE A 229 -2.38 -11.55 19.95
N LEU A 230 -2.92 -11.68 18.74
CA LEU A 230 -2.87 -10.65 17.71
C LEU A 230 -3.68 -9.41 18.12
N LEU A 231 -4.78 -9.59 18.84
CA LEU A 231 -5.55 -8.46 19.37
C LEU A 231 -4.82 -7.74 20.53
N ASP A 232 -4.09 -8.51 21.34
CA ASP A 232 -3.21 -7.95 22.39
C ASP A 232 -2.05 -7.17 21.75
N LEU A 233 -1.48 -7.72 20.67
CA LEU A 233 -0.45 -7.02 19.89
C LEU A 233 -0.98 -5.73 19.25
N ALA A 234 -2.18 -5.74 18.70
CA ALA A 234 -2.80 -4.54 18.13
C ALA A 234 -2.95 -3.44 19.19
N THR A 235 -3.36 -3.81 20.42
CA THR A 235 -3.43 -2.87 21.54
C THR A 235 -2.04 -2.32 21.92
N LYS A 236 -1.01 -3.16 21.87
CA LYS A 236 0.39 -2.72 22.11
C LYS A 236 0.86 -1.74 21.03
N VAL A 237 0.53 -1.98 19.76
CA VAL A 237 0.88 -1.10 18.64
C VAL A 237 0.19 0.26 18.81
N ASP A 238 -1.12 0.28 19.00
CA ASP A 238 -1.90 1.50 19.19
C ASP A 238 -1.37 2.36 20.37
N LYS A 239 -1.03 1.72 21.48
CA LYS A 239 -0.47 2.40 22.65
C LYS A 239 0.91 3.03 22.38
N ASN A 240 1.73 2.48 21.50
CA ASN A 240 3.12 2.88 21.30
C ASN A 240 3.35 3.69 20.02
N THR A 241 2.39 3.73 19.10
CA THR A 241 2.47 4.58 17.91
C THR A 241 2.21 6.06 18.27
N ALA A 242 2.51 6.96 17.34
CA ALA A 242 2.19 8.37 17.49
C ALA A 242 0.68 8.59 17.66
N ASP A 243 0.32 9.60 18.46
CA ASP A 243 -1.09 9.89 18.76
C ASP A 243 -1.77 10.68 17.62
N TRP A 244 -2.33 9.96 16.66
CA TRP A 244 -3.11 10.49 15.55
C TRP A 244 -4.55 10.90 15.93
N ARG A 245 -4.89 10.94 17.23
CA ARG A 245 -6.22 11.32 17.74
C ARG A 245 -6.32 12.76 18.23
N GLN A 246 -5.26 13.55 18.09
CA GLN A 246 -5.25 14.94 18.54
C GLN A 246 -6.17 15.81 17.67
N ALA A 247 -7.09 16.53 18.30
CA ALA A 247 -8.15 17.27 17.59
C ALA A 247 -7.65 18.50 16.79
N SER A 248 -6.51 19.08 17.18
CA SER A 248 -6.04 20.37 16.64
C SER A 248 -4.60 20.36 16.15
N ASN A 249 -3.93 19.21 16.19
CA ASN A 249 -2.55 19.07 15.78
C ASN A 249 -2.28 17.65 15.29
N LEU A 250 -1.40 17.50 14.31
CA LEU A 250 -0.90 16.20 13.89
C LEU A 250 0.38 15.86 14.66
N PRO A 251 0.61 14.59 15.00
CA PRO A 251 1.81 14.17 15.71
C PRO A 251 3.07 14.23 14.83
N ASN A 252 2.89 14.30 13.52
CA ASN A 252 3.96 14.37 12.53
C ASN A 252 3.51 15.18 11.32
N TRP A 253 4.45 15.89 10.67
CA TRP A 253 4.18 16.79 9.55
C TRP A 253 4.87 16.36 8.25
N HIS A 254 5.62 15.28 8.27
CA HIS A 254 6.21 14.71 7.06
C HIS A 254 5.12 14.23 6.10
N ASN A 255 5.23 14.58 4.83
CA ASN A 255 4.21 14.30 3.81
C ASN A 255 3.75 12.84 3.84
N VAL A 256 4.69 11.91 3.75
CA VAL A 256 4.38 10.46 3.69
C VAL A 256 3.79 9.98 5.00
N ASN A 257 4.34 10.41 6.16
CA ASN A 257 3.81 10.01 7.46
C ASN A 257 2.36 10.45 7.64
N VAL A 258 1.99 11.65 7.16
CA VAL A 258 0.60 12.11 7.20
C VAL A 258 -0.26 11.25 6.28
N ALA A 259 0.13 11.09 5.01
CA ALA A 259 -0.66 10.35 4.02
C ALA A 259 -0.86 8.87 4.38
N GLU A 260 0.15 8.26 5.01
CA GLU A 260 0.16 6.86 5.39
C GLU A 260 -0.55 6.59 6.72
N CYS A 261 -0.46 7.52 7.68
CA CYS A 261 -0.77 7.20 9.07
C CYS A 261 -2.04 7.85 9.62
N PHE A 262 -2.60 8.86 8.96
CA PHE A 262 -3.87 9.45 9.41
C PHE A 262 -5.03 8.44 9.49
N ARG A 263 -4.90 7.28 8.82
CA ARG A 263 -5.85 6.17 8.91
C ARG A 263 -5.70 5.29 10.15
N GLU A 264 -4.61 5.46 10.94
CA GLU A 264 -4.32 4.60 12.09
C GLU A 264 -5.48 4.53 13.08
N PRO A 265 -6.05 5.66 13.54
CA PRO A 265 -7.18 5.60 14.49
C PRO A 265 -8.38 4.83 13.95
N ALA A 266 -8.75 5.05 12.68
CA ALA A 266 -9.84 4.32 12.04
C ALA A 266 -9.51 2.82 11.85
N THR A 267 -8.24 2.47 11.67
CA THR A 267 -7.82 1.06 11.64
C THR A 267 -8.00 0.43 13.02
N TYR A 268 -7.58 1.11 14.09
CA TYR A 268 -7.77 0.61 15.45
C TYR A 268 -9.24 0.64 15.90
N TRP A 269 -10.09 1.52 15.34
CA TRP A 269 -11.52 1.51 15.54
C TRP A 269 -12.16 0.15 15.29
N LEU A 270 -11.63 -0.62 14.35
CA LEU A 270 -12.12 -1.99 14.09
C LEU A 270 -12.09 -2.86 15.34
N GLN A 271 -11.17 -2.62 16.27
CA GLN A 271 -11.06 -3.35 17.54
C GLN A 271 -11.64 -2.58 18.73
N SER A 272 -11.41 -1.28 18.80
CA SER A 272 -11.83 -0.46 19.94
C SER A 272 -13.34 -0.18 19.97
N HIS A 273 -13.98 -0.17 18.81
CA HIS A 273 -15.39 0.20 18.58
C HIS A 273 -15.73 1.63 19.01
N LYS A 274 -14.72 2.46 19.32
CA LYS A 274 -14.92 3.85 19.75
C LYS A 274 -15.11 4.74 18.53
N GLN A 275 -16.28 5.34 18.39
CA GLN A 275 -16.58 6.23 17.28
C GLN A 275 -15.58 7.39 17.16
N ALA A 276 -15.03 7.86 18.27
CA ALA A 276 -14.01 8.90 18.30
C ALA A 276 -12.73 8.50 17.58
N ASP A 277 -12.34 7.21 17.55
CA ASP A 277 -11.18 6.74 16.81
C ASP A 277 -11.42 6.85 15.30
N LEU A 278 -12.62 6.50 14.83
CA LEU A 278 -12.99 6.68 13.43
C LEU A 278 -13.00 8.17 13.02
N GLU A 279 -13.62 9.02 13.86
CA GLU A 279 -13.74 10.46 13.62
C GLU A 279 -12.37 11.15 13.59
N ALA A 280 -11.38 10.65 14.34
CA ALA A 280 -10.03 11.20 14.34
C ALA A 280 -9.38 11.14 12.96
N SER A 281 -9.50 10.05 12.23
CA SER A 281 -8.97 9.95 10.86
C SER A 281 -9.63 10.96 9.89
N TYR A 282 -10.94 11.17 10.00
CA TYR A 282 -11.61 12.22 9.21
C TYR A 282 -11.15 13.63 9.61
N ASN A 283 -10.90 13.83 10.91
CA ASN A 283 -10.38 15.11 11.41
C ASN A 283 -8.97 15.38 10.89
N ASP A 284 -8.07 14.41 10.93
CA ASP A 284 -6.71 14.54 10.43
C ASP A 284 -6.67 14.87 8.94
N PHE A 285 -7.51 14.19 8.15
CA PHE A 285 -7.65 14.48 6.72
C PHE A 285 -8.06 15.94 6.46
N LYS A 286 -9.01 16.47 7.24
CA LYS A 286 -9.46 17.86 7.14
C LYS A 286 -8.43 18.83 7.68
N LEU A 287 -7.81 18.48 8.81
CA LEU A 287 -6.84 19.35 9.49
C LEU A 287 -5.65 19.69 8.60
N ILE A 288 -5.04 18.68 7.96
CA ILE A 288 -3.90 18.90 7.07
C ILE A 288 -4.27 19.83 5.90
N ARG A 289 -5.43 19.64 5.30
CA ARG A 289 -5.89 20.44 4.16
C ARG A 289 -6.28 21.87 4.55
N ASN A 290 -6.87 22.05 5.71
CA ASN A 290 -7.25 23.37 6.22
C ASN A 290 -6.04 24.23 6.62
N ILE A 291 -4.97 23.63 7.11
CA ILE A 291 -3.80 24.35 7.60
C ILE A 291 -2.76 24.54 6.49
N TYR A 292 -2.59 23.56 5.61
CA TYR A 292 -1.51 23.53 4.61
C TYR A 292 -2.01 23.63 3.17
N GLY A 293 -3.31 23.80 3.01
CA GLY A 293 -3.92 23.91 1.70
C GLY A 293 -4.04 22.59 0.96
N GLN A 294 -4.87 22.61 -0.03
CA GLN A 294 -5.12 21.51 -0.94
C GLN A 294 -4.47 21.85 -2.28
N VAL A 295 -3.80 20.89 -2.88
CA VAL A 295 -3.30 21.02 -4.24
C VAL A 295 -4.22 20.31 -5.23
N PRO A 296 -4.29 20.74 -6.50
CA PRO A 296 -5.06 20.04 -7.52
C PRO A 296 -4.68 18.55 -7.59
N GLY A 297 -5.68 17.68 -7.68
CA GLY A 297 -5.48 16.25 -7.81
C GLY A 297 -5.48 15.47 -6.49
N GLY A 298 -6.26 15.92 -5.51
CA GLY A 298 -6.64 15.14 -4.33
C GLY A 298 -5.65 15.13 -3.17
N MET A 299 -4.46 15.74 -3.34
CA MET A 299 -3.43 15.79 -2.30
C MET A 299 -3.50 17.07 -1.48
N PHE A 300 -2.76 17.09 -0.41
CA PHE A 300 -2.47 18.29 0.40
C PHE A 300 -1.07 18.81 0.09
N GLY A 301 -0.85 20.09 0.34
CA GLY A 301 0.44 20.71 0.09
C GLY A 301 1.48 20.31 1.12
N ALA A 302 2.45 19.51 0.72
CA ALA A 302 3.63 19.20 1.50
C ALA A 302 4.71 18.64 0.59
N ASP A 303 5.81 19.33 0.42
CA ASP A 303 6.99 18.83 -0.29
C ASP A 303 7.66 17.69 0.48
N GLU A 304 8.53 17.93 1.41
CA GLU A 304 9.00 16.94 2.37
C GLU A 304 8.15 17.01 3.64
N ASN A 305 7.91 18.23 4.12
CA ASN A 305 7.14 18.49 5.33
C ASN A 305 6.05 19.54 5.07
N ALA A 306 4.87 19.32 5.61
CA ALA A 306 3.86 20.34 5.70
C ALA A 306 4.30 21.41 6.70
N ARG A 307 4.22 22.68 6.31
CA ARG A 307 4.69 23.83 7.11
C ARG A 307 3.54 24.74 7.45
N LYS A 308 3.22 24.84 8.74
CA LYS A 308 2.12 25.66 9.23
C LYS A 308 2.23 27.11 8.74
N GLY A 309 1.14 27.62 8.19
CA GLY A 309 1.09 28.98 7.64
C GLY A 309 1.72 29.12 6.24
N TYR A 310 2.12 28.02 5.63
CA TYR A 310 2.64 27.99 4.27
C TYR A 310 1.62 27.33 3.35
N ASP A 311 0.83 28.14 2.69
CA ASP A 311 -0.28 27.76 1.77
C ASP A 311 -0.04 28.23 0.34
N ASP A 312 1.22 28.42 -0.04
CA ASP A 312 1.60 28.87 -1.38
C ASP A 312 1.08 27.88 -2.45
N PRO A 313 0.39 28.35 -3.49
CA PRO A 313 -0.17 27.48 -4.53
C PRO A 313 0.88 26.77 -5.38
N ARG A 314 2.17 27.09 -5.21
CA ARG A 314 3.31 26.37 -5.82
C ARG A 314 3.84 25.25 -4.94
N GLN A 315 3.23 24.99 -3.81
CA GLN A 315 3.65 23.94 -2.90
C GLN A 315 3.67 22.59 -3.61
N ALA A 316 4.75 21.85 -3.42
CA ALA A 316 4.92 20.56 -4.06
C ALA A 316 4.27 19.42 -3.25
N VAL A 317 4.23 18.25 -3.85
CA VAL A 317 3.76 17.01 -3.23
C VAL A 317 4.79 15.93 -3.51
N GLU A 318 5.16 15.18 -2.47
CA GLU A 318 6.06 14.04 -2.59
C GLU A 318 5.37 12.83 -3.23
N THR A 319 6.06 12.13 -4.13
CA THR A 319 5.49 10.97 -4.83
C THR A 319 5.12 9.83 -3.89
N CYS A 320 5.90 9.57 -2.83
CA CYS A 320 5.52 8.57 -1.82
C CYS A 320 4.19 8.93 -1.14
N GLY A 321 3.98 10.20 -0.82
CA GLY A 321 2.71 10.64 -0.23
C GLY A 321 1.50 10.38 -1.11
N MET A 322 1.64 10.49 -2.45
CA MET A 322 0.57 10.15 -3.38
C MET A 322 0.22 8.66 -3.32
N VAL A 323 1.23 7.80 -3.25
CA VAL A 323 1.06 6.34 -3.15
C VAL A 323 0.36 5.97 -1.85
N GLU A 324 0.84 6.51 -0.71
CA GLU A 324 0.32 6.16 0.61
C GLU A 324 -1.06 6.80 0.88
N GLN A 325 -1.37 7.95 0.27
CA GLN A 325 -2.72 8.50 0.31
C GLN A 325 -3.74 7.56 -0.34
N MET A 326 -3.43 7.04 -1.53
CA MET A 326 -4.31 6.08 -2.22
C MET A 326 -4.56 4.84 -1.36
N THR A 327 -3.53 4.30 -0.72
CA THR A 327 -3.66 3.16 0.19
C THR A 327 -4.56 3.48 1.39
N SER A 328 -4.35 4.63 2.01
CA SER A 328 -5.15 5.07 3.16
C SER A 328 -6.62 5.24 2.78
N ASP A 329 -6.89 5.88 1.65
CA ASP A 329 -8.25 6.05 1.12
C ASP A 329 -8.93 4.69 0.89
N GLN A 330 -8.21 3.72 0.33
CA GLN A 330 -8.76 2.38 0.07
C GLN A 330 -9.09 1.62 1.35
N TYR A 331 -8.26 1.70 2.40
CA TYR A 331 -8.58 1.10 3.68
C TYR A 331 -9.78 1.77 4.35
N LEU A 332 -9.85 3.10 4.31
CA LEU A 332 -10.98 3.84 4.88
C LEU A 332 -12.29 3.54 4.13
N LEU A 333 -12.23 3.39 2.80
CA LEU A 333 -13.38 2.91 2.00
C LEU A 333 -13.82 1.51 2.45
N GLN A 334 -12.89 0.58 2.63
CA GLN A 334 -13.20 -0.77 3.10
C GLN A 334 -13.89 -0.78 4.47
N TYR A 335 -13.40 0.06 5.40
CA TYR A 335 -13.93 0.10 6.75
C TYR A 335 -15.30 0.77 6.83
N THR A 336 -15.50 1.87 6.13
CA THR A 336 -16.65 2.78 6.29
C THR A 336 -17.70 2.65 5.19
N GLY A 337 -17.32 2.23 3.99
CA GLY A 337 -18.18 2.30 2.80
C GLY A 337 -18.46 3.73 2.32
N ASP A 338 -17.74 4.73 2.84
CA ASP A 338 -17.89 6.12 2.44
C ASP A 338 -17.19 6.38 1.11
N THR A 339 -17.98 6.67 0.08
CA THR A 339 -17.49 6.89 -1.29
C THR A 339 -16.58 8.12 -1.42
N PHE A 340 -16.60 9.02 -0.44
CA PHE A 340 -15.64 10.13 -0.37
C PHE A 340 -14.19 9.66 -0.51
N TRP A 341 -13.85 8.52 0.12
CA TRP A 341 -12.51 7.94 0.05
C TRP A 341 -12.19 7.38 -1.33
N ALA A 342 -13.18 6.79 -2.00
CA ALA A 342 -13.00 6.34 -3.39
C ALA A 342 -12.76 7.53 -4.33
N ASP A 343 -13.53 8.60 -4.18
CA ASP A 343 -13.41 9.82 -4.99
C ASP A 343 -12.04 10.48 -4.79
N ASN A 344 -11.54 10.57 -3.54
CA ASN A 344 -10.21 11.13 -3.28
C ASN A 344 -9.10 10.24 -3.84
N CYS A 345 -9.22 8.92 -3.71
CA CYS A 345 -8.28 7.97 -4.31
C CYS A 345 -8.22 8.12 -5.83
N GLU A 346 -9.36 8.25 -6.51
CA GLU A 346 -9.41 8.48 -7.96
C GLU A 346 -8.79 9.82 -8.35
N ASP A 347 -9.03 10.87 -7.57
CA ASP A 347 -8.46 12.20 -7.82
C ASP A 347 -6.92 12.14 -7.77
N VAL A 348 -6.36 11.45 -6.79
CA VAL A 348 -4.90 11.22 -6.71
C VAL A 348 -4.41 10.33 -7.85
N ALA A 349 -5.07 9.21 -8.11
CA ALA A 349 -4.65 8.21 -9.11
C ALA A 349 -4.65 8.75 -10.54
N PHE A 350 -5.60 9.63 -10.88
CA PHE A 350 -5.75 10.14 -12.25
C PHE A 350 -5.13 11.52 -12.50
N ASN A 351 -4.73 12.22 -11.45
CA ASN A 351 -4.18 13.57 -11.59
C ASN A 351 -2.78 13.70 -10.99
N THR A 352 -2.65 13.68 -9.65
CA THR A 352 -1.37 13.97 -9.00
C THR A 352 -0.34 12.88 -9.25
N PHE A 353 -0.72 11.61 -9.09
CA PHE A 353 0.21 10.50 -9.24
C PHE A 353 0.81 10.37 -10.65
N PRO A 354 0.03 10.36 -11.76
CA PRO A 354 0.61 10.27 -13.09
C PRO A 354 1.45 11.50 -13.48
N ALA A 355 1.19 12.66 -12.90
CA ALA A 355 1.98 13.87 -13.13
C ALA A 355 3.43 13.74 -12.61
N ALA A 356 3.70 12.81 -11.71
CA ALA A 356 5.03 12.55 -11.19
C ALA A 356 5.96 11.81 -12.18
N PHE A 357 5.44 11.29 -13.29
CA PHE A 357 6.17 10.38 -14.19
C PHE A 357 6.31 10.91 -15.60
N THR A 358 7.32 10.41 -16.32
CA THR A 358 7.30 10.41 -17.78
C THR A 358 6.21 9.47 -18.30
N SER A 359 5.71 9.73 -19.52
CA SER A 359 4.63 8.92 -20.11
C SER A 359 4.95 7.44 -20.32
N ASP A 360 6.24 7.09 -20.32
CA ASP A 360 6.76 5.71 -20.42
C ASP A 360 7.17 5.12 -19.07
N TYR A 361 6.97 5.86 -17.98
CA TYR A 361 7.32 5.47 -16.60
C TYR A 361 8.81 5.14 -16.38
N LYS A 362 9.70 5.71 -17.19
CA LYS A 362 11.15 5.51 -17.05
C LYS A 362 11.86 6.54 -16.20
N ALA A 363 11.19 7.61 -15.83
CA ALA A 363 11.66 8.61 -14.89
C ALA A 363 10.51 9.16 -14.07
N LEU A 364 10.82 9.65 -12.87
CA LEU A 364 9.88 10.28 -11.95
C LEU A 364 10.47 11.54 -11.34
N ARG A 365 9.60 12.40 -10.82
CA ARG A 365 9.98 13.44 -9.88
C ARG A 365 9.90 12.90 -8.46
N TYR A 366 10.76 13.40 -7.58
CA TYR A 366 10.54 13.25 -6.15
C TYR A 366 9.37 14.13 -5.71
N LEU A 367 9.42 15.41 -6.10
CA LEU A 367 8.41 16.42 -5.80
C LEU A 367 7.70 16.85 -7.08
N THR A 368 6.38 16.92 -7.05
CA THR A 368 5.54 17.45 -8.13
C THR A 368 4.87 18.73 -7.64
N ALA A 369 5.19 19.86 -8.28
CA ALA A 369 4.57 21.14 -7.99
C ALA A 369 3.53 21.49 -9.07
N PRO A 370 2.26 21.65 -8.73
CA PRO A 370 1.16 21.75 -9.72
C PRO A 370 1.26 23.01 -10.58
N ASN A 371 1.85 24.08 -10.06
CA ASN A 371 2.01 25.36 -10.79
C ASN A 371 3.43 25.56 -11.33
N MET A 372 4.20 24.52 -11.48
CA MET A 372 5.56 24.59 -12.01
C MET A 372 5.53 24.72 -13.53
N VAL A 373 6.06 25.84 -14.04
CA VAL A 373 6.07 26.14 -15.47
C VAL A 373 7.17 25.41 -16.22
N GLN A 374 8.28 25.12 -15.54
CA GLN A 374 9.47 24.51 -16.15
C GLN A 374 10.04 23.44 -15.23
N ASN A 375 10.36 22.29 -15.82
CA ASN A 375 10.95 21.15 -15.13
C ASN A 375 12.47 21.17 -15.33
N ASP A 376 13.19 21.87 -14.48
CA ASP A 376 14.65 21.96 -14.45
C ASP A 376 15.21 21.87 -13.03
N SER A 377 16.53 22.03 -12.89
CA SER A 377 17.22 21.95 -11.58
C SER A 377 17.16 23.22 -10.76
N LYS A 378 16.49 24.27 -11.22
CA LYS A 378 16.42 25.54 -10.51
C LYS A 378 15.35 25.50 -9.43
N ASN A 379 15.50 26.30 -8.42
CA ASN A 379 14.44 26.52 -7.43
C ASN A 379 13.41 27.50 -7.99
N HIS A 380 12.26 26.99 -8.41
CA HIS A 380 11.14 27.77 -8.94
C HIS A 380 10.12 28.16 -7.87
N SER A 381 10.24 27.67 -6.66
CA SER A 381 9.29 27.92 -5.59
C SER A 381 10.03 28.16 -4.27
N PRO A 382 10.09 29.41 -3.80
CA PRO A 382 10.64 29.70 -2.48
C PRO A 382 9.84 28.96 -1.42
N GLY A 383 10.54 28.37 -0.46
CA GLY A 383 9.92 27.60 0.62
C GLY A 383 9.67 26.12 0.32
N ILE A 384 10.08 25.57 -0.83
CA ILE A 384 10.18 24.13 -1.04
C ILE A 384 11.42 23.64 -0.28
N ASP A 385 11.26 22.65 0.62
CA ASP A 385 12.36 22.11 1.41
C ASP A 385 13.38 21.39 0.52
N ASN A 386 12.89 20.60 -0.42
CA ASN A 386 13.70 19.84 -1.38
C ASN A 386 13.58 20.48 -2.78
N SER A 387 14.13 21.65 -2.97
CA SER A 387 14.11 22.38 -4.23
C SER A 387 15.06 21.80 -5.29
N GLY A 388 14.96 22.30 -6.50
CA GLY A 388 15.92 22.02 -7.57
C GLY A 388 15.87 20.59 -8.10
N PRO A 389 16.89 19.75 -7.85
CA PRO A 389 16.97 18.40 -8.45
C PRO A 389 15.77 17.51 -8.20
N PHE A 390 15.06 17.69 -7.09
CA PHE A 390 13.88 16.88 -6.72
C PHE A 390 12.64 17.19 -7.57
N LEU A 391 12.61 18.33 -8.25
CA LEU A 391 11.55 18.70 -9.19
C LEU A 391 11.80 18.14 -10.60
N MET A 392 12.99 17.63 -10.88
CA MET A 392 13.34 17.11 -12.21
C MET A 392 12.89 15.67 -12.39
N MET A 393 12.53 15.33 -13.64
CA MET A 393 12.39 13.93 -14.06
C MET A 393 13.74 13.24 -14.02
N ASN A 394 13.87 12.20 -13.20
CA ASN A 394 15.12 11.48 -13.00
C ASN A 394 14.84 9.99 -12.66
N PRO A 395 15.45 9.01 -13.33
CA PRO A 395 15.33 7.61 -12.96
C PRO A 395 15.99 7.26 -11.62
N PHE A 396 16.88 8.10 -11.12
CA PHE A 396 17.59 7.97 -9.84
C PHE A 396 17.18 9.03 -8.83
N SER A 397 15.91 9.45 -8.84
CA SER A 397 15.37 10.56 -8.05
C SER A 397 15.71 10.41 -6.56
N SER A 398 14.79 10.03 -5.72
CA SER A 398 15.08 9.79 -4.32
C SER A 398 15.00 8.31 -3.99
N ARG A 399 15.70 7.95 -2.94
CA ARG A 399 15.81 6.57 -2.47
C ARG A 399 14.44 5.94 -2.17
N CYS A 400 13.54 6.63 -1.46
CA CYS A 400 12.21 6.12 -1.14
C CYS A 400 11.28 6.14 -2.36
N CYS A 401 11.03 7.29 -2.99
CA CYS A 401 10.08 7.42 -4.09
C CYS A 401 10.46 6.60 -5.32
N GLN A 402 11.78 6.45 -5.60
CA GLN A 402 12.25 5.59 -6.68
C GLN A 402 11.74 4.15 -6.53
N HIS A 403 11.50 3.67 -5.32
CA HIS A 403 11.06 2.31 -5.05
C HIS A 403 9.56 2.24 -4.74
N ASN A 404 9.05 3.14 -3.90
CA ASN A 404 7.67 3.13 -3.44
C ASN A 404 6.64 3.41 -4.54
N HIS A 405 7.00 4.22 -5.57
CA HIS A 405 6.10 4.47 -6.70
C HIS A 405 5.57 3.18 -7.35
N SER A 406 6.31 2.08 -7.21
CA SER A 406 5.94 0.77 -7.75
C SER A 406 4.56 0.30 -7.31
N ALA A 407 4.12 0.70 -6.11
CA ALA A 407 2.84 0.29 -5.55
C ALA A 407 1.65 1.18 -6.00
N GLY A 408 1.87 2.33 -6.65
CA GLY A 408 0.80 3.29 -6.91
C GLY A 408 -0.39 2.73 -7.70
N TRP A 409 -0.20 2.34 -8.97
CA TRP A 409 -1.28 1.73 -9.76
C TRP A 409 -1.72 0.38 -9.24
N VAL A 410 -0.85 -0.31 -8.50
CA VAL A 410 -1.19 -1.57 -7.84
C VAL A 410 -2.28 -1.35 -6.79
N TYR A 411 -2.10 -0.38 -5.90
CA TYR A 411 -3.09 -0.08 -4.87
C TYR A 411 -4.46 0.28 -5.47
N TYR A 412 -4.47 1.09 -6.53
CA TYR A 412 -5.70 1.40 -7.24
C TYR A 412 -6.32 0.13 -7.84
N ALA A 413 -5.52 -0.68 -8.54
CA ALA A 413 -6.00 -1.88 -9.25
C ALA A 413 -6.56 -2.95 -8.29
N GLU A 414 -5.86 -3.21 -7.17
CA GLU A 414 -6.27 -4.21 -6.18
C GLU A 414 -7.62 -3.91 -5.54
N ASN A 415 -8.00 -2.65 -5.50
CA ASN A 415 -9.20 -2.19 -4.84
C ASN A 415 -10.28 -1.68 -5.81
N ALA A 416 -10.05 -1.80 -7.13
CA ALA A 416 -11.02 -1.40 -8.13
C ALA A 416 -12.33 -2.23 -8.07
N TRP A 417 -12.26 -3.42 -7.49
CA TRP A 417 -13.40 -4.30 -7.22
C TRP A 417 -13.29 -4.85 -5.80
N MET A 418 -14.36 -4.80 -5.06
CA MET A 418 -14.47 -5.32 -3.71
C MET A 418 -15.74 -6.17 -3.57
N ALA A 419 -15.72 -7.12 -2.64
CA ALA A 419 -16.92 -7.87 -2.28
C ALA A 419 -17.63 -7.19 -1.10
N THR A 420 -18.90 -7.54 -0.91
CA THR A 420 -19.63 -7.24 0.33
C THR A 420 -19.68 -8.48 1.22
N PRO A 421 -19.82 -8.31 2.53
CA PRO A 421 -20.07 -9.40 3.46
C PRO A 421 -21.24 -10.31 3.07
#